data_8809588e7bceca82bb70345458ad461c
#
_entry.id   8809588e7bceca82bb70345458ad461c
#
_cell.length_a   1.000
_cell.length_b   1.000
_cell.length_c   1.000
_cell.angle_alpha   90.00
_cell.angle_beta   90.00
_cell.angle_gamma   90.00
#
_symmetry.space_group_name_H-M   'P 1'
#
loop_
_entity.id
_entity.type
_entity.pdbx_description
1 polymer ?
#
loop_
_entity_poly.entity_id
_entity_poly.type
_entity_poly.pdbx_seq_one_letter_code
_entity_poly.pdbx_strand_id
1 'polypeptide(L)'
;MSELLHRIIVMVVFTVRIIVANIMDFIEEKYVKIAYAGRISTSDLVQRIYNFCEVYSGKVMYPYQAQFSKRIIRSVLENDGAELTALFARQSGKTETVAITVGGLMIILPQLANMPMFLDDPRLQMFKDGFWVGIFAPSQRQAQTTYNRMKSRMQCKEAQVVLNDPDFRLEFTTSNGQTVALSNGSFCTAISASDSSNIEGESFKFIICEECQDISNFKIRKSIHPMGAAYNATICKIGTATTFKGDFYEAINRNKKEFEDGKLRLRNHFEYNYKVVQKYNPKYAKYIEREKRSLGETSDEFRMSYLLEWIISRGMFVDIEKVERTCGDEYLDRVSTDHKANHVMGIDVGGGSAKKKQEADSTVATVVEVDWDNPVLMESTRDEETGEDIVYLAYNTYIKDWLEIKPEIAEDYEEQYHILIGYIALFRLSRIVIDATREASLGQRIQANVRCEVILYTFSSKSKSELYKNLQTEINTGRARFPMSEETKKTEEYQKFTQQLADLQKTYSGSFLVVSHPDERGAHDDYPDSWALALWGAKTPGIVDNTETKSRSEVLSVHRKNGSVFSRRNRVTARRR
;
A
#
# COMPACT_ATOMS: atom_id res chain seq x y z
N MET A 1 -0.29 40.17 15.92
CA MET A 1 -0.22 38.99 15.02
C MET A 1 0.09 39.35 13.58
N SER A 2 -0.52 40.42 13.00
CA SER A 2 -0.26 40.88 11.63
C SER A 2 1.16 41.40 11.40
N GLU A 3 1.72 42.11 12.37
CA GLU A 3 3.05 42.73 12.26
C GLU A 3 4.22 41.74 12.39
N LEU A 4 4.03 40.67 13.21
CA LEU A 4 4.98 39.57 13.31
C LEU A 4 4.98 38.72 12.03
N LEU A 5 3.80 38.47 11.46
CA LEU A 5 3.65 37.76 10.20
C LEU A 5 4.25 38.55 9.03
N HIS A 6 4.06 39.89 9.03
CA HIS A 6 4.64 40.76 8.04
C HIS A 6 6.19 40.80 8.15
N ARG A 7 6.74 40.84 9.36
CA ARG A 7 8.21 40.75 9.60
C ARG A 7 8.78 39.41 9.19
N ILE A 8 8.06 38.29 9.44
CA ILE A 8 8.48 36.95 9.01
C ILE A 8 8.42 36.85 7.47
N ILE A 9 7.37 37.36 6.83
CA ILE A 9 7.26 37.40 5.36
C ILE A 9 8.36 38.26 4.74
N VAL A 10 8.62 39.45 5.29
CA VAL A 10 9.71 40.33 4.84
C VAL A 10 11.08 39.66 5.06
N MET A 11 11.27 38.95 6.19
CA MET A 11 12.52 38.24 6.47
C MET A 11 12.70 37.02 5.55
N VAL A 12 11.65 36.30 5.24
CA VAL A 12 11.68 35.18 4.28
C VAL A 12 11.90 35.69 2.86
N VAL A 13 11.20 36.73 2.44
CA VAL A 13 11.42 37.39 1.13
C VAL A 13 12.82 37.98 1.05
N PHE A 14 13.34 38.59 2.14
CA PHE A 14 14.70 39.10 2.20
C PHE A 14 15.74 37.98 2.19
N THR A 15 15.46 36.84 2.88
CA THR A 15 16.34 35.66 2.86
C THR A 15 16.31 34.96 1.51
N VAL A 16 15.16 34.89 0.84
CA VAL A 16 15.02 34.36 -0.52
C VAL A 16 15.67 35.31 -1.54
N ARG A 17 15.50 36.63 -1.40
CA ARG A 17 16.25 37.63 -2.19
C ARG A 17 17.75 37.52 -1.96
N ILE A 18 18.19 37.34 -0.71
CA ILE A 18 19.62 37.14 -0.39
C ILE A 18 20.10 35.79 -0.96
N ILE A 19 19.26 34.74 -0.99
CA ILE A 19 19.64 33.44 -1.56
C ILE A 19 19.59 33.47 -3.10
N VAL A 20 18.60 34.10 -3.70
CA VAL A 20 18.52 34.33 -5.16
C VAL A 20 19.55 35.39 -5.59
N ALA A 21 19.70 36.50 -4.87
CA ALA A 21 20.77 37.45 -5.06
C ALA A 21 22.14 36.83 -4.74
N ASN A 22 22.32 36.02 -3.71
CA ASN A 22 23.56 35.27 -3.49
C ASN A 22 23.79 34.16 -4.52
N ILE A 23 22.75 33.61 -5.15
CA ILE A 23 22.92 32.79 -6.34
C ILE A 23 23.30 33.69 -7.54
N MET A 24 22.67 34.83 -7.71
CA MET A 24 22.90 35.74 -8.81
C MET A 24 24.15 36.65 -8.56
N ASP A 25 24.32 37.26 -7.37
CA ASP A 25 25.52 38.02 -6.99
C ASP A 25 26.74 37.10 -6.80
N PHE A 26 26.59 35.90 -6.32
CA PHE A 26 27.64 34.90 -6.33
C PHE A 26 27.91 34.40 -7.75
N ILE A 27 26.94 34.36 -8.60
CA ILE A 27 27.05 34.18 -10.03
C ILE A 27 27.76 35.39 -10.65
N GLU A 28 27.35 36.63 -10.41
CA GLU A 28 27.98 37.81 -10.97
C GLU A 28 29.35 38.16 -10.34
N GLU A 29 29.49 38.23 -9.04
CA GLU A 29 30.69 38.71 -8.35
C GLU A 29 31.84 37.67 -8.36
N LYS A 30 31.54 36.42 -8.31
CA LYS A 30 32.54 35.35 -8.37
C LYS A 30 32.83 34.90 -9.81
N TYR A 31 31.94 35.13 -10.77
CA TYR A 31 32.10 34.69 -12.15
C TYR A 31 32.62 35.75 -13.10
N VAL A 32 32.41 37.03 -12.85
CA VAL A 32 33.19 38.05 -13.52
C VAL A 32 34.68 37.93 -13.12
N LYS A 33 35.01 37.45 -11.92
CA LYS A 33 36.37 37.05 -11.52
C LYS A 33 36.77 35.62 -11.95
N ILE A 34 35.84 34.70 -12.20
CA ILE A 34 36.08 33.27 -12.57
C ILE A 34 35.91 33.03 -14.07
N ALA A 35 35.44 33.96 -14.87
CA ALA A 35 35.59 33.88 -16.33
C ALA A 35 37.06 33.61 -16.74
N TYR A 36 37.99 33.76 -15.81
CA TYR A 36 39.39 33.43 -15.94
C TYR A 36 39.86 32.17 -15.19
N ALA A 37 39.03 31.50 -14.41
CA ALA A 37 39.45 30.37 -13.53
C ALA A 37 38.50 29.17 -13.54
N GLY A 38 38.31 28.54 -14.68
CA GLY A 38 37.76 27.19 -14.74
C GLY A 38 36.24 27.06 -14.54
N ARG A 39 35.63 26.12 -15.28
CA ARG A 39 34.20 25.75 -15.23
C ARG A 39 33.79 25.30 -13.82
N ILE A 40 32.57 25.68 -13.38
CA ILE A 40 31.97 25.14 -12.16
C ILE A 40 32.00 23.60 -12.23
N SER A 41 32.47 22.97 -11.16
CA SER A 41 32.45 21.50 -11.11
C SER A 41 31.00 20.97 -11.17
N THR A 42 30.81 19.81 -11.75
CA THR A 42 29.47 19.17 -11.75
C THR A 42 28.94 18.99 -10.33
N SER A 43 29.81 18.67 -9.37
CA SER A 43 29.42 18.50 -7.96
C SER A 43 28.88 19.78 -7.34
N ASP A 44 29.51 20.93 -7.63
CA ASP A 44 29.06 22.23 -7.15
C ASP A 44 27.73 22.64 -7.81
N LEU A 45 27.60 22.39 -9.11
CA LEU A 45 26.36 22.67 -9.84
C LEU A 45 25.21 21.80 -9.31
N VAL A 46 25.43 20.50 -9.07
CA VAL A 46 24.46 19.60 -8.43
C VAL A 46 24.04 20.13 -7.07
N GLN A 47 25.00 20.55 -6.24
CA GLN A 47 24.67 21.06 -4.90
C GLN A 47 23.83 22.34 -4.96
N ARG A 48 24.10 23.23 -5.90
CA ARG A 48 23.34 24.49 -6.07
C ARG A 48 21.93 24.25 -6.57
N ILE A 49 21.77 23.38 -7.58
CA ILE A 49 20.44 23.00 -8.08
C ILE A 49 19.65 22.28 -6.97
N TYR A 50 20.30 21.42 -6.19
CA TYR A 50 19.68 20.78 -5.02
C TYR A 50 19.18 21.81 -4.00
N ASN A 51 20.02 22.79 -3.63
CA ASN A 51 19.63 23.87 -2.72
C ASN A 51 18.46 24.70 -3.29
N PHE A 52 18.48 24.97 -4.59
CA PHE A 52 17.37 25.62 -5.29
C PHE A 52 16.07 24.80 -5.16
N CYS A 53 16.13 23.45 -5.29
CA CYS A 53 14.96 22.58 -5.13
C CYS A 53 14.34 22.68 -3.73
N GLU A 54 15.15 22.80 -2.68
CA GLU A 54 14.64 23.01 -1.32
C GLU A 54 14.02 24.42 -1.15
N VAL A 55 14.65 25.43 -1.71
CA VAL A 55 14.18 26.84 -1.61
C VAL A 55 12.84 27.01 -2.31
N TYR A 56 12.74 26.64 -3.59
CA TYR A 56 11.52 26.89 -4.35
C TYR A 56 10.31 26.11 -3.79
N SER A 57 10.56 24.93 -3.27
CA SER A 57 9.49 24.07 -2.72
C SER A 57 9.12 24.39 -1.27
N GLY A 58 9.91 25.20 -0.58
CA GLY A 58 9.78 25.46 0.86
C GLY A 58 9.95 24.22 1.72
N LYS A 59 10.65 23.19 1.23
CA LYS A 59 10.85 21.91 1.91
C LYS A 59 12.32 21.54 2.03
N VAL A 60 12.71 21.13 3.23
CA VAL A 60 14.03 20.56 3.49
C VAL A 60 13.92 19.04 3.38
N MET A 61 14.71 18.44 2.51
CA MET A 61 14.74 17.02 2.30
C MET A 61 15.58 16.31 3.37
N TYR A 62 15.10 15.17 3.87
CA TYR A 62 15.90 14.32 4.76
C TYR A 62 17.17 13.83 4.06
N PRO A 63 18.26 13.50 4.81
CA PRO A 63 19.53 13.09 4.21
C PRO A 63 19.44 11.96 3.18
N TYR A 64 18.57 10.98 3.40
CA TYR A 64 18.34 9.89 2.46
C TYR A 64 17.64 10.36 1.18
N GLN A 65 16.71 11.32 1.29
CA GLN A 65 16.05 11.95 0.15
C GLN A 65 17.04 12.81 -0.65
N ALA A 66 17.86 13.58 0.05
CA ALA A 66 18.90 14.41 -0.54
C ALA A 66 19.90 13.61 -1.38
N GLN A 67 20.31 12.41 -0.91
CA GLN A 67 21.19 11.53 -1.67
C GLN A 67 20.58 11.13 -3.01
N PHE A 68 19.31 10.73 -3.01
CA PHE A 68 18.59 10.34 -4.21
C PHE A 68 18.35 11.54 -5.15
N SER A 69 17.89 12.66 -4.62
CA SER A 69 17.69 13.91 -5.38
C SER A 69 18.97 14.36 -6.09
N LYS A 70 20.11 14.41 -5.38
CA LYS A 70 21.41 14.77 -5.97
C LYS A 70 21.88 13.81 -7.06
N ARG A 71 21.56 12.50 -6.94
CA ARG A 71 21.88 11.55 -8.00
C ARG A 71 21.02 11.76 -9.24
N ILE A 72 19.73 12.08 -9.08
CA ILE A 72 18.86 12.48 -10.20
C ILE A 72 19.44 13.72 -10.91
N ILE A 73 19.71 14.80 -10.16
CA ILE A 73 20.24 16.04 -10.72
C ILE A 73 21.56 15.78 -11.47
N ARG A 74 22.42 14.96 -10.89
CA ARG A 74 23.71 14.64 -11.51
C ARG A 74 23.54 13.85 -12.81
N SER A 75 22.66 12.86 -12.83
CA SER A 75 22.38 12.07 -14.04
C SER A 75 21.89 12.93 -15.18
N VAL A 76 20.96 13.83 -14.87
CA VAL A 76 20.40 14.79 -15.84
C VAL A 76 21.48 15.72 -16.39
N LEU A 77 22.36 16.26 -15.54
CA LEU A 77 23.44 17.17 -15.96
C LEU A 77 24.55 16.46 -16.75
N GLU A 78 24.93 15.26 -16.35
CA GLU A 78 25.96 14.48 -17.03
C GLU A 78 25.43 13.78 -18.29
N ASN A 79 24.10 13.75 -18.49
CA ASN A 79 23.40 13.04 -19.55
C ASN A 79 23.91 11.59 -19.69
N ASP A 80 24.09 10.92 -18.50
CA ASP A 80 24.68 9.59 -18.44
C ASP A 80 23.69 8.46 -18.80
N GLY A 81 22.42 8.78 -19.08
CA GLY A 81 21.38 7.83 -19.44
C GLY A 81 21.08 6.82 -18.33
N ALA A 82 21.37 7.16 -17.08
CA ALA A 82 21.26 6.23 -15.98
C ALA A 82 19.83 5.75 -15.76
N GLU A 83 19.70 4.45 -15.54
CA GLU A 83 18.50 3.86 -14.99
C GLU A 83 18.60 3.85 -13.46
N LEU A 84 17.95 4.82 -12.82
CA LEU A 84 17.96 4.97 -11.37
C LEU A 84 16.82 4.16 -10.76
N THR A 85 17.11 3.40 -9.70
CA THR A 85 16.12 2.62 -8.98
C THR A 85 16.02 3.08 -7.52
N ALA A 86 14.78 3.31 -7.04
CA ALA A 86 14.53 3.73 -5.67
C ALA A 86 13.46 2.87 -5.01
N LEU A 87 13.87 2.12 -4.00
CA LEU A 87 13.04 1.24 -3.20
C LEU A 87 12.91 1.87 -1.80
N PHE A 88 11.79 2.52 -1.54
CA PHE A 88 11.55 3.24 -0.30
C PHE A 88 10.34 2.67 0.43
N ALA A 89 10.42 2.57 1.75
CA ALA A 89 9.29 2.18 2.57
C ALA A 89 8.05 3.05 2.30
N ARG A 90 6.86 2.49 2.46
CA ARG A 90 5.61 3.26 2.31
C ARG A 90 5.62 4.51 3.17
N GLN A 91 5.05 5.62 2.67
CA GLN A 91 4.95 6.94 3.35
C GLN A 91 6.30 7.56 3.75
N SER A 92 7.41 7.13 3.15
CA SER A 92 8.76 7.66 3.43
C SER A 92 9.11 8.92 2.65
N GLY A 93 8.20 9.46 1.84
CA GLY A 93 8.43 10.66 1.04
C GLY A 93 9.13 10.43 -0.31
N LYS A 94 9.11 9.20 -0.84
CA LYS A 94 9.62 8.82 -2.17
C LYS A 94 9.12 9.76 -3.27
N THR A 95 7.81 9.82 -3.44
CA THR A 95 7.12 10.64 -4.45
C THR A 95 7.36 12.15 -4.22
N GLU A 96 7.43 12.59 -2.96
CA GLU A 96 7.75 13.98 -2.60
C GLU A 96 9.15 14.38 -3.07
N THR A 97 10.14 13.52 -2.85
CA THR A 97 11.53 13.76 -3.29
C THR A 97 11.61 13.97 -4.79
N VAL A 98 10.97 13.08 -5.56
CA VAL A 98 10.95 13.19 -7.03
C VAL A 98 10.21 14.45 -7.48
N ALA A 99 9.04 14.73 -6.89
CA ALA A 99 8.23 15.90 -7.23
C ALA A 99 8.98 17.23 -7.00
N ILE A 100 9.67 17.36 -5.86
CA ILE A 100 10.51 18.52 -5.55
C ILE A 100 11.67 18.63 -6.54
N THR A 101 12.39 17.54 -6.77
CA THR A 101 13.58 17.54 -7.62
C THR A 101 13.21 17.89 -9.08
N VAL A 102 12.22 17.19 -9.63
CA VAL A 102 11.84 17.35 -11.05
C VAL A 102 11.19 18.71 -11.30
N GLY A 103 10.30 19.17 -10.40
CA GLY A 103 9.74 20.51 -10.51
C GLY A 103 10.81 21.60 -10.47
N GLY A 104 11.84 21.46 -9.61
CA GLY A 104 12.98 22.36 -9.58
C GLY A 104 13.80 22.34 -10.87
N LEU A 105 14.04 21.16 -11.45
CA LEU A 105 14.74 21.02 -12.73
C LEU A 105 13.96 21.68 -13.89
N MET A 106 12.63 21.55 -13.93
CA MET A 106 11.79 22.20 -14.93
C MET A 106 11.89 23.74 -14.88
N ILE A 107 12.07 24.30 -13.69
CA ILE A 107 12.22 25.75 -13.50
C ILE A 107 13.62 26.19 -13.88
N ILE A 108 14.66 25.53 -13.32
CA ILE A 108 16.01 26.10 -13.31
C ILE A 108 16.86 25.74 -14.54
N LEU A 109 16.73 24.52 -15.09
CA LEU A 109 17.61 24.06 -16.17
C LEU A 109 17.56 24.93 -17.43
N PRO A 110 16.36 25.27 -17.98
CA PRO A 110 16.31 26.13 -19.15
C PRO A 110 16.81 27.55 -18.88
N GLN A 111 16.61 28.05 -17.66
CA GLN A 111 17.12 29.38 -17.27
C GLN A 111 18.64 29.38 -17.26
N LEU A 112 19.27 28.38 -16.63
CA LEU A 112 20.73 28.24 -16.65
C LEU A 112 21.27 28.06 -18.08
N ALA A 113 20.60 27.24 -18.91
CA ALA A 113 21.02 26.98 -20.29
C ALA A 113 21.03 28.23 -21.18
N ASN A 114 20.18 29.21 -20.88
CA ASN A 114 20.07 30.46 -21.62
C ASN A 114 20.85 31.64 -20.99
N MET A 115 21.49 31.45 -19.84
CA MET A 115 22.35 32.47 -19.24
C MET A 115 23.66 32.62 -20.01
N PRO A 116 24.15 33.86 -20.26
CA PRO A 116 25.36 34.13 -21.03
C PRO A 116 26.59 33.31 -20.60
N MET A 117 26.75 33.09 -19.28
CA MET A 117 27.88 32.36 -18.70
C MET A 117 27.85 30.85 -18.91
N PHE A 118 26.68 30.29 -19.24
CA PHE A 118 26.47 28.86 -19.45
C PHE A 118 26.12 28.49 -20.91
N LEU A 119 26.15 29.49 -21.83
CA LEU A 119 25.77 29.28 -23.24
C LEU A 119 26.59 28.17 -23.91
N ASP A 120 27.83 27.97 -23.52
CA ASP A 120 28.75 26.97 -24.05
C ASP A 120 28.94 25.77 -23.10
N ASP A 121 28.20 25.70 -22.01
CA ASP A 121 28.29 24.55 -21.10
C ASP A 121 27.60 23.33 -21.70
N PRO A 122 28.35 22.26 -22.06
CA PRO A 122 27.77 21.11 -22.75
C PRO A 122 26.73 20.37 -21.91
N ARG A 123 26.77 20.50 -20.58
CA ARG A 123 25.82 19.87 -19.63
C ARG A 123 24.42 20.48 -19.72
N LEU A 124 24.29 21.71 -20.23
CA LEU A 124 23.05 22.47 -20.23
C LEU A 124 22.44 22.64 -21.62
N GLN A 125 23.19 22.34 -22.71
CA GLN A 125 22.75 22.60 -24.08
C GLN A 125 21.40 21.99 -24.43
N MET A 126 21.15 20.77 -23.97
CA MET A 126 19.91 20.04 -24.25
C MET A 126 18.67 20.64 -23.56
N PHE A 127 18.84 21.63 -22.66
CA PHE A 127 17.72 22.22 -21.91
C PHE A 127 17.34 23.62 -22.41
N LYS A 128 17.96 24.13 -23.46
CA LYS A 128 17.65 25.46 -24.03
C LYS A 128 16.20 25.62 -24.46
N ASP A 129 15.58 24.55 -24.92
CA ASP A 129 14.19 24.46 -25.36
C ASP A 129 13.24 23.87 -24.30
N GLY A 130 13.70 23.71 -23.07
CA GLY A 130 12.91 23.18 -21.96
C GLY A 130 13.38 21.83 -21.42
N PHE A 131 12.83 21.42 -20.29
CA PHE A 131 13.03 20.10 -19.67
C PHE A 131 11.73 19.28 -19.73
N TRP A 132 11.73 18.20 -20.49
CA TRP A 132 10.55 17.41 -20.85
C TRP A 132 10.46 16.15 -20.03
N VAL A 133 9.35 15.96 -19.31
CA VAL A 133 9.19 14.89 -18.30
C VAL A 133 7.96 14.04 -18.58
N GLY A 134 8.14 12.73 -18.62
CA GLY A 134 7.06 11.75 -18.64
C GLY A 134 6.93 11.03 -17.29
N ILE A 135 5.73 11.03 -16.70
CA ILE A 135 5.39 10.26 -15.50
C ILE A 135 4.50 9.10 -15.91
N PHE A 136 4.99 7.88 -15.72
CA PHE A 136 4.28 6.64 -16.04
C PHE A 136 3.94 5.89 -14.76
N ALA A 137 2.72 5.38 -14.65
CA ALA A 137 2.28 4.54 -13.55
C ALA A 137 1.25 3.48 -14.04
N PRO A 138 1.03 2.39 -13.30
CA PRO A 138 0.07 1.35 -13.70
C PRO A 138 -1.33 1.87 -14.01
N SER A 139 -1.75 2.95 -13.39
CA SER A 139 -3.02 3.62 -13.65
C SER A 139 -2.86 5.13 -13.78
N GLN A 140 -3.78 5.77 -14.52
CA GLN A 140 -3.80 7.23 -14.66
C GLN A 140 -3.88 7.94 -13.30
N ARG A 141 -4.65 7.40 -12.36
CA ARG A 141 -4.79 7.98 -11.01
C ARG A 141 -3.46 7.99 -10.26
N GLN A 142 -2.65 6.93 -10.38
CA GLN A 142 -1.33 6.87 -9.73
C GLN A 142 -0.34 7.86 -10.38
N ALA A 143 -0.31 7.94 -11.71
CA ALA A 143 0.51 8.93 -12.42
C ALA A 143 0.12 10.37 -12.02
N GLN A 144 -1.18 10.65 -11.92
CA GLN A 144 -1.69 11.95 -11.46
C GLN A 144 -1.31 12.28 -10.02
N THR A 145 -1.12 11.30 -9.14
CA THR A 145 -0.70 11.54 -7.76
C THR A 145 0.66 12.22 -7.70
N THR A 146 1.66 11.69 -8.43
CA THR A 146 3.01 12.28 -8.52
C THR A 146 2.98 13.62 -9.24
N TYR A 147 2.25 13.70 -10.34
CA TYR A 147 2.03 14.92 -11.10
C TYR A 147 1.40 16.04 -10.24
N ASN A 148 0.30 15.77 -9.54
CA ASN A 148 -0.38 16.76 -8.70
C ASN A 148 0.51 17.25 -7.56
N ARG A 149 1.32 16.36 -6.99
CA ARG A 149 2.29 16.71 -5.96
C ARG A 149 3.36 17.66 -6.50
N MET A 150 3.93 17.36 -7.66
CA MET A 150 4.88 18.23 -8.33
C MET A 150 4.26 19.59 -8.67
N LYS A 151 3.08 19.61 -9.29
CA LYS A 151 2.32 20.83 -9.59
C LYS A 151 2.06 21.67 -8.34
N SER A 152 1.64 21.03 -7.24
CA SER A 152 1.43 21.72 -5.96
C SER A 152 2.71 22.36 -5.41
N ARG A 153 3.88 21.74 -5.59
CA ARG A 153 5.16 22.34 -5.20
C ARG A 153 5.54 23.53 -6.07
N MET A 154 5.26 23.48 -7.36
CA MET A 154 5.48 24.60 -8.28
C MET A 154 4.49 25.75 -8.07
N GLN A 155 3.37 25.51 -7.39
CA GLN A 155 2.33 26.51 -7.10
C GLN A 155 2.33 27.00 -5.64
N CYS A 156 3.24 26.53 -4.79
CA CYS A 156 3.35 26.99 -3.41
C CYS A 156 3.83 28.46 -3.35
N LYS A 157 3.71 29.09 -2.18
CA LYS A 157 4.06 30.50 -2.00
C LYS A 157 5.54 30.76 -2.32
N GLU A 158 6.41 29.89 -1.89
CA GLU A 158 7.85 29.97 -2.12
C GLU A 158 8.17 29.87 -3.62
N ALA A 159 7.50 28.94 -4.32
CA ALA A 159 7.67 28.82 -5.77
C ALA A 159 7.18 30.07 -6.51
N GLN A 160 6.05 30.66 -6.10
CA GLN A 160 5.53 31.88 -6.73
C GLN A 160 6.51 33.07 -6.59
N VAL A 161 7.25 33.15 -5.49
CA VAL A 161 8.31 34.18 -5.33
C VAL A 161 9.38 33.99 -6.41
N VAL A 162 9.82 32.77 -6.65
CA VAL A 162 10.82 32.45 -7.67
C VAL A 162 10.28 32.68 -9.09
N LEU A 163 9.09 32.18 -9.39
CA LEU A 163 8.51 32.28 -10.74
C LEU A 163 8.21 33.71 -11.16
N ASN A 164 7.80 34.56 -10.21
CA ASN A 164 7.51 35.99 -10.45
C ASN A 164 8.77 36.92 -10.36
N ASP A 165 9.92 36.36 -10.03
CA ASP A 165 11.15 37.11 -10.00
C ASP A 165 11.45 37.72 -11.40
N PRO A 166 11.86 39.01 -11.50
CA PRO A 166 12.14 39.63 -12.78
C PRO A 166 13.14 38.92 -13.67
N ASP A 167 14.06 38.15 -13.09
CA ASP A 167 15.07 37.38 -13.81
C ASP A 167 14.54 36.01 -14.31
N PHE A 168 13.49 35.48 -13.68
CA PHE A 168 12.84 34.22 -14.10
C PHE A 168 11.63 34.44 -15.01
N ARG A 169 10.66 35.24 -14.57
CA ARG A 169 9.41 35.57 -15.29
C ARG A 169 8.74 34.37 -15.93
N LEU A 170 8.56 33.31 -15.13
CA LEU A 170 7.99 32.06 -15.62
C LEU A 170 6.48 31.98 -15.35
N GLU A 171 5.73 31.64 -16.38
CA GLU A 171 4.28 31.47 -16.32
C GLU A 171 3.90 30.04 -16.66
N PHE A 172 2.78 29.59 -16.11
CA PHE A 172 2.16 28.32 -16.53
C PHE A 172 1.42 28.53 -17.84
N THR A 173 1.93 27.94 -18.93
CA THR A 173 1.28 27.97 -20.26
C THR A 173 0.20 26.91 -20.37
N THR A 174 0.38 25.78 -19.68
CA THR A 174 -0.63 24.71 -19.56
C THR A 174 -0.65 24.22 -18.13
N SER A 175 -1.86 24.04 -17.58
CA SER A 175 -2.04 23.56 -16.20
C SER A 175 -3.39 22.84 -16.07
N ASN A 176 -3.48 21.65 -16.67
CA ASN A 176 -4.68 20.80 -16.64
C ASN A 176 -4.50 19.59 -15.69
N GLY A 177 -5.37 18.58 -15.78
CA GLY A 177 -5.31 17.37 -14.96
C GLY A 177 -4.23 16.35 -15.36
N GLN A 178 -3.55 16.55 -16.49
CA GLN A 178 -2.55 15.60 -17.01
C GLN A 178 -1.22 16.24 -17.36
N THR A 179 -1.22 17.49 -17.82
CA THR A 179 -0.02 18.19 -18.29
C THR A 179 0.13 19.54 -17.59
N VAL A 180 1.36 19.83 -17.16
CA VAL A 180 1.81 21.17 -16.77
C VAL A 180 2.95 21.58 -17.68
N ALA A 181 2.89 22.80 -18.19
CA ALA A 181 3.94 23.39 -19.01
C ALA A 181 4.24 24.82 -18.53
N LEU A 182 5.49 25.21 -18.67
CA LEU A 182 6.03 26.54 -18.33
C LEU A 182 6.42 27.32 -19.58
N SER A 183 6.45 28.65 -19.48
CA SER A 183 6.85 29.54 -20.58
C SER A 183 8.30 29.35 -21.04
N ASN A 184 9.16 28.68 -20.25
CA ASN A 184 10.52 28.30 -20.64
C ASN A 184 10.62 27.03 -21.49
N GLY A 185 9.48 26.49 -21.98
CA GLY A 185 9.42 25.30 -22.80
C GLY A 185 9.43 23.97 -22.02
N SER A 186 9.55 24.00 -20.70
CA SER A 186 9.46 22.78 -19.88
C SER A 186 8.02 22.28 -19.77
N PHE A 187 7.84 20.96 -19.84
CA PHE A 187 6.55 20.35 -19.57
C PHE A 187 6.69 19.00 -18.85
N CYS A 188 5.63 18.62 -18.18
CA CYS A 188 5.48 17.30 -17.55
C CYS A 188 4.09 16.73 -17.82
N THR A 189 4.02 15.48 -18.27
CA THR A 189 2.77 14.79 -18.59
C THR A 189 2.65 13.50 -17.77
N ALA A 190 1.45 13.28 -17.19
CA ALA A 190 1.10 12.06 -16.46
C ALA A 190 0.37 11.07 -17.39
N ILE A 191 0.93 9.89 -17.54
CA ILE A 191 0.52 8.89 -18.54
C ILE A 191 0.26 7.54 -17.85
N SER A 192 -0.88 6.92 -18.16
CA SER A 192 -1.16 5.56 -17.72
C SER A 192 -0.31 4.56 -18.50
N ALA A 193 0.42 3.71 -17.78
CA ALA A 193 1.18 2.58 -18.33
C ALA A 193 0.41 1.25 -18.22
N SER A 194 -0.93 1.28 -18.18
CA SER A 194 -1.74 0.05 -18.23
C SER A 194 -1.53 -0.69 -19.55
N ASP A 195 -1.71 -2.00 -19.55
CA ASP A 195 -1.49 -2.83 -20.74
C ASP A 195 -2.38 -2.42 -21.91
N SER A 196 -3.58 -1.91 -21.64
CA SER A 196 -4.55 -1.46 -22.64
C SER A 196 -4.28 -0.05 -23.20
N SER A 197 -3.38 0.75 -22.58
CA SER A 197 -3.11 2.11 -23.02
C SER A 197 -2.16 2.12 -24.23
N ASN A 198 -2.44 2.98 -25.22
CA ASN A 198 -1.49 3.27 -26.31
C ASN A 198 -0.76 4.57 -25.93
N ILE A 199 0.55 4.48 -25.66
CA ILE A 199 1.37 5.57 -25.12
C ILE A 199 2.54 5.95 -26.03
N GLU A 200 2.65 5.34 -27.21
CA GLU A 200 3.76 5.55 -28.11
C GLU A 200 3.66 6.90 -28.85
N GLY A 201 4.81 7.51 -29.16
CA GLY A 201 4.90 8.71 -30.01
C GLY A 201 5.44 9.98 -29.34
N GLU A 202 5.60 10.01 -28.04
CA GLU A 202 6.22 11.12 -27.33
C GLU A 202 7.71 10.87 -27.04
N SER A 203 8.48 11.94 -26.82
CA SER A 203 9.89 11.85 -26.44
C SER A 203 10.15 12.72 -25.22
N PHE A 204 10.91 12.17 -24.26
CA PHE A 204 11.19 12.82 -22.98
C PHE A 204 12.69 12.91 -22.70
N LYS A 205 13.09 13.97 -21.97
CA LYS A 205 14.46 14.15 -21.46
C LYS A 205 14.63 13.51 -20.07
N PHE A 206 13.50 13.21 -19.42
CA PHE A 206 13.47 12.51 -18.13
C PHE A 206 12.20 11.67 -18.00
N ILE A 207 12.33 10.44 -17.54
CA ILE A 207 11.22 9.50 -17.40
C ILE A 207 11.11 9.04 -15.95
N ILE A 208 9.89 9.06 -15.41
CA ILE A 208 9.55 8.53 -14.09
C ILE A 208 8.60 7.34 -14.26
N CYS A 209 8.98 6.18 -13.73
CA CYS A 209 8.09 5.02 -13.59
C CYS A 209 7.69 4.91 -12.11
N GLU A 210 6.51 5.40 -11.77
CA GLU A 210 5.93 5.35 -10.40
C GLU A 210 5.23 4.01 -10.20
N GLU A 211 5.35 3.42 -8.99
CA GLU A 211 4.92 2.05 -8.67
C GLU A 211 5.35 1.04 -9.76
N CYS A 212 6.63 1.14 -10.12
CA CYS A 212 7.24 0.44 -11.26
C CYS A 212 7.12 -1.10 -11.14
N GLN A 213 7.01 -1.64 -9.91
CA GLN A 213 6.80 -3.08 -9.68
C GLN A 213 5.47 -3.60 -10.27
N ASP A 214 4.50 -2.71 -10.50
CA ASP A 214 3.17 -3.05 -11.02
C ASP A 214 3.00 -2.71 -12.52
N ILE A 215 4.03 -2.16 -13.17
CA ILE A 215 4.05 -1.94 -14.63
C ILE A 215 4.58 -3.19 -15.32
N SER A 216 3.91 -3.66 -16.37
CA SER A 216 4.36 -4.85 -17.09
C SER A 216 5.72 -4.65 -17.77
N ASN A 217 6.55 -5.71 -17.76
CA ASN A 217 7.87 -5.70 -18.39
C ASN A 217 7.80 -5.33 -19.87
N PHE A 218 6.77 -5.82 -20.55
CA PHE A 218 6.55 -5.53 -21.95
C PHE A 218 6.34 -4.02 -22.18
N LYS A 219 5.50 -3.38 -21.36
CA LYS A 219 5.22 -1.94 -21.46
C LYS A 219 6.46 -1.10 -21.21
N ILE A 220 7.25 -1.47 -20.19
CA ILE A 220 8.50 -0.76 -19.87
C ILE A 220 9.47 -0.84 -21.05
N ARG A 221 9.74 -2.04 -21.55
CA ARG A 221 10.79 -2.27 -22.57
C ARG A 221 10.37 -1.84 -23.95
N LYS A 222 9.12 -2.09 -24.36
CA LYS A 222 8.64 -1.78 -25.71
C LYS A 222 8.25 -0.32 -25.89
N SER A 223 7.57 0.27 -24.90
CA SER A 223 6.98 1.60 -25.10
C SER A 223 7.74 2.69 -24.33
N ILE A 224 8.01 2.51 -23.00
CA ILE A 224 8.53 3.58 -22.15
C ILE A 224 10.01 3.86 -22.42
N HIS A 225 10.87 2.84 -22.43
CA HIS A 225 12.32 3.03 -22.66
C HIS A 225 12.63 3.75 -23.99
N PRO A 226 11.99 3.40 -25.13
CA PRO A 226 12.24 4.08 -26.39
C PRO A 226 11.93 5.58 -26.39
N MET A 227 10.98 6.04 -25.56
CA MET A 227 10.65 7.47 -25.47
C MET A 227 11.78 8.33 -24.91
N GLY A 228 12.75 7.72 -24.22
CA GLY A 228 13.94 8.38 -23.73
C GLY A 228 15.14 8.34 -24.67
N ALA A 229 15.08 7.52 -25.71
CA ALA A 229 16.25 7.18 -26.54
C ALA A 229 16.85 8.39 -27.27
N ALA A 230 16.02 9.28 -27.79
CA ALA A 230 16.47 10.46 -28.55
C ALA A 230 17.32 11.43 -27.73
N TYR A 231 17.13 11.47 -26.41
CA TYR A 231 17.80 12.40 -25.49
C TYR A 231 18.73 11.71 -24.49
N ASN A 232 18.95 10.40 -24.62
CA ASN A 232 19.65 9.60 -23.61
C ASN A 232 19.10 9.85 -22.20
N ALA A 233 17.76 9.82 -22.08
CA ALA A 233 17.05 10.26 -20.89
C ALA A 233 17.41 9.43 -19.66
N THR A 234 17.54 10.09 -18.52
CA THR A 234 17.55 9.40 -17.23
C THR A 234 16.18 8.79 -16.96
N ILE A 235 16.16 7.50 -16.63
CA ILE A 235 14.94 6.75 -16.28
C ILE A 235 14.94 6.51 -14.77
N CYS A 236 13.94 7.02 -14.08
CA CYS A 236 13.79 6.91 -12.64
C CYS A 236 12.67 5.92 -12.30
N LYS A 237 13.03 4.71 -11.90
CA LYS A 237 12.11 3.65 -11.48
C LYS A 237 11.94 3.70 -9.97
N ILE A 238 10.73 3.97 -9.50
CA ILE A 238 10.43 4.09 -8.08
C ILE A 238 9.26 3.17 -7.70
N GLY A 239 9.36 2.52 -6.54
CA GLY A 239 8.38 1.53 -6.11
C GLY A 239 8.62 1.00 -4.71
N THR A 240 7.92 -0.09 -4.40
CA THR A 240 8.06 -0.90 -3.19
C THR A 240 8.38 -2.35 -3.57
N ALA A 241 8.83 -3.14 -2.60
CA ALA A 241 9.02 -4.58 -2.84
C ALA A 241 7.66 -5.27 -3.01
N THR A 242 7.67 -6.35 -3.78
CA THR A 242 6.48 -7.16 -4.08
C THR A 242 6.90 -8.64 -4.21
N THR A 243 5.97 -9.47 -4.60
CA THR A 243 6.20 -10.90 -4.88
C THR A 243 6.65 -11.14 -6.33
N PHE A 244 6.36 -10.21 -7.22
CA PHE A 244 6.72 -10.32 -8.65
C PHE A 244 8.10 -9.74 -8.93
N LYS A 245 9.01 -10.60 -9.40
CA LYS A 245 10.40 -10.27 -9.75
C LYS A 245 10.50 -9.88 -11.23
N GLY A 246 9.88 -8.76 -11.60
CA GLY A 246 9.88 -8.22 -12.95
C GLY A 246 11.03 -7.28 -13.25
N ASP A 247 10.87 -6.43 -14.26
CA ASP A 247 11.88 -5.48 -14.75
C ASP A 247 12.45 -4.56 -13.66
N PHE A 248 11.60 -4.11 -12.73
CA PHE A 248 12.06 -3.29 -11.59
C PHE A 248 13.02 -4.04 -10.67
N TYR A 249 12.72 -5.31 -10.34
CA TYR A 249 13.61 -6.16 -9.55
C TYR A 249 14.93 -6.45 -10.27
N GLU A 250 14.86 -6.74 -11.59
CA GLU A 250 16.05 -6.97 -12.41
C GLU A 250 16.94 -5.72 -12.47
N ALA A 251 16.34 -4.53 -12.64
CA ALA A 251 17.06 -3.26 -12.65
C ALA A 251 17.75 -2.96 -11.31
N ILE A 252 17.08 -3.26 -10.17
CA ILE A 252 17.67 -3.13 -8.83
C ILE A 252 18.91 -4.01 -8.70
N ASN A 253 18.79 -5.31 -9.04
CA ASN A 253 19.89 -6.24 -8.91
C ASN A 253 21.05 -5.92 -9.85
N ARG A 254 20.74 -5.50 -11.09
CA ARG A 254 21.77 -5.02 -12.02
C ARG A 254 22.52 -3.82 -11.46
N ASN A 255 21.82 -2.79 -10.97
CA ASN A 255 22.44 -1.61 -10.39
C ASN A 255 23.29 -1.91 -9.16
N LYS A 256 22.84 -2.84 -8.29
CA LYS A 256 23.62 -3.30 -7.12
C LYS A 256 24.90 -3.97 -7.58
N LYS A 257 24.77 -4.96 -8.46
CA LYS A 257 25.90 -5.76 -8.95
C LYS A 257 26.93 -4.90 -9.70
N GLU A 258 26.49 -4.04 -10.62
CA GLU A 258 27.40 -3.19 -11.40
C GLU A 258 28.14 -2.17 -10.51
N PHE A 259 27.53 -1.70 -9.44
CA PHE A 259 28.20 -0.85 -8.46
C PHE A 259 29.21 -1.63 -7.62
N GLU A 260 28.87 -2.82 -7.15
CA GLU A 260 29.76 -3.74 -6.41
C GLU A 260 30.95 -4.18 -7.26
N ASP A 261 30.72 -4.50 -8.54
CA ASP A 261 31.77 -4.86 -9.50
C ASP A 261 32.66 -3.68 -9.93
N GLY A 262 32.39 -2.45 -9.45
CA GLY A 262 33.13 -1.24 -9.81
C GLY A 262 32.86 -0.73 -11.24
N LYS A 263 31.85 -1.29 -11.95
CA LYS A 263 31.47 -0.85 -13.31
C LYS A 263 30.75 0.50 -13.30
N LEU A 264 30.04 0.80 -12.20
CA LEU A 264 29.41 2.10 -11.99
C LEU A 264 30.25 2.94 -11.04
N ARG A 265 30.61 4.14 -11.48
CA ARG A 265 31.30 5.12 -10.63
C ARG A 265 30.39 5.68 -9.54
N LEU A 266 29.11 5.74 -9.79
CA LEU A 266 28.09 6.29 -8.90
C LEU A 266 27.00 5.26 -8.64
N ARG A 267 26.47 5.30 -7.44
CA ARG A 267 25.36 4.45 -7.02
C ARG A 267 24.09 4.82 -7.79
N ASN A 268 23.46 3.85 -8.46
CA ASN A 268 22.19 4.01 -9.18
C ASN A 268 21.00 3.39 -8.45
N HIS A 269 21.23 2.60 -7.40
CA HIS A 269 20.16 2.04 -6.58
C HIS A 269 20.14 2.66 -5.19
N PHE A 270 18.94 3.03 -4.73
CA PHE A 270 18.69 3.63 -3.42
C PHE A 270 17.60 2.82 -2.70
N GLU A 271 17.93 2.34 -1.50
CA GLU A 271 17.04 1.51 -0.70
C GLU A 271 17.00 2.02 0.74
N TYR A 272 15.79 2.42 1.19
CA TYR A 272 15.59 3.00 2.51
C TYR A 272 14.33 2.42 3.16
N ASN A 273 14.52 1.41 4.00
CA ASN A 273 13.46 0.79 4.79
C ASN A 273 13.01 1.71 5.95
N TYR A 274 11.97 1.28 6.68
CA TYR A 274 11.41 2.09 7.77
C TYR A 274 12.43 2.43 8.87
N LYS A 275 13.44 1.58 9.11
CA LYS A 275 14.48 1.80 10.12
C LYS A 275 15.37 3.01 9.80
N VAL A 276 15.55 3.32 8.51
CA VAL A 276 16.26 4.53 8.07
C VAL A 276 15.36 5.74 8.23
N VAL A 277 14.12 5.67 7.78
CA VAL A 277 13.17 6.80 7.76
C VAL A 277 12.86 7.30 9.16
N GLN A 278 12.59 6.39 10.10
CA GLN A 278 12.24 6.74 11.49
C GLN A 278 13.35 7.50 12.24
N LYS A 279 14.63 7.36 11.82
CA LYS A 279 15.74 8.11 12.42
C LYS A 279 15.60 9.62 12.21
N TYR A 280 14.96 10.04 11.13
CA TYR A 280 14.82 11.43 10.74
C TYR A 280 13.40 11.96 10.97
N ASN A 281 12.40 11.09 11.09
CA ASN A 281 11.00 11.48 11.25
C ASN A 281 10.34 10.75 12.44
N PRO A 282 10.28 11.41 13.63
CA PRO A 282 9.65 10.83 14.82
C PRO A 282 8.14 10.52 14.65
N LYS A 283 7.42 11.29 13.81
CA LYS A 283 6.01 11.00 13.50
C LYS A 283 5.88 9.69 12.73
N TYR A 284 6.82 9.43 11.82
CA TYR A 284 6.87 8.19 11.07
C TYR A 284 7.15 6.98 11.98
N ALA A 285 7.99 7.14 13.01
CA ALA A 285 8.22 6.07 13.98
C ALA A 285 6.92 5.66 14.70
N LYS A 286 6.10 6.64 15.12
CA LYS A 286 4.78 6.36 15.72
C LYS A 286 3.82 5.67 14.75
N TYR A 287 3.85 6.05 13.48
CA TYR A 287 3.08 5.40 12.42
C TYR A 287 3.49 3.94 12.26
N ILE A 288 4.79 3.64 12.18
CA ILE A 288 5.30 2.27 12.06
C ILE A 288 4.90 1.38 13.24
N GLU A 289 4.89 1.89 14.47
CA GLU A 289 4.45 1.13 15.64
C GLU A 289 2.95 0.77 15.57
N ARG A 290 2.12 1.59 14.92
CA ARG A 290 0.71 1.24 14.64
C ARG A 290 0.62 0.16 13.56
N GLU A 291 1.36 0.31 12.47
CA GLU A 291 1.39 -0.67 11.39
C GLU A 291 1.86 -2.05 11.87
N LYS A 292 2.86 -2.12 12.76
CA LYS A 292 3.29 -3.37 13.39
C LYS A 292 2.18 -4.04 14.18
N ARG A 293 1.40 -3.25 14.92
CA ARG A 293 0.25 -3.77 15.69
C ARG A 293 -0.88 -4.20 14.78
N SER A 294 -1.09 -3.47 13.68
CA SER A 294 -2.16 -3.73 12.72
C SER A 294 -1.91 -4.99 11.88
N LEU A 295 -0.73 -5.07 11.27
CA LEU A 295 -0.39 -6.09 10.28
C LEU A 295 0.41 -7.26 10.86
N GLY A 296 1.09 -7.03 12.00
CA GLY A 296 2.14 -7.93 12.49
C GLY A 296 3.47 -7.70 11.75
N GLU A 297 4.58 -7.56 12.50
CA GLU A 297 5.90 -7.26 11.92
C GLU A 297 6.42 -8.37 10.97
N THR A 298 5.94 -9.60 11.16
CA THR A 298 6.33 -10.77 10.36
C THR A 298 5.43 -11.04 9.16
N SER A 299 4.36 -10.26 8.99
CA SER A 299 3.46 -10.41 7.85
C SER A 299 4.16 -10.07 6.53
N ASP A 300 3.79 -10.74 5.46
CA ASP A 300 4.35 -10.47 4.13
C ASP A 300 4.08 -9.02 3.71
N GLU A 301 2.91 -8.48 4.06
CA GLU A 301 2.56 -7.09 3.74
C GLU A 301 3.46 -6.09 4.46
N PHE A 302 3.75 -6.28 5.76
CA PHE A 302 4.68 -5.43 6.50
C PHE A 302 6.10 -5.56 5.96
N ARG A 303 6.55 -6.78 5.70
CA ARG A 303 7.89 -7.07 5.17
C ARG A 303 8.11 -6.42 3.80
N MET A 304 7.17 -6.54 2.88
CA MET A 304 7.25 -5.90 1.57
C MET A 304 7.18 -4.37 1.66
N SER A 305 6.22 -3.85 2.43
CA SER A 305 5.94 -2.41 2.45
C SER A 305 6.95 -1.58 3.25
N TYR A 306 7.51 -2.14 4.34
CA TYR A 306 8.32 -1.39 5.30
C TYR A 306 9.74 -1.91 5.46
N LEU A 307 9.96 -3.24 5.38
CA LEU A 307 11.30 -3.84 5.38
C LEU A 307 11.91 -3.92 3.98
N LEU A 308 11.08 -3.79 2.93
CA LEU A 308 11.46 -3.82 1.51
C LEU A 308 11.99 -5.19 1.06
N GLU A 309 11.49 -6.26 1.69
CA GLU A 309 11.85 -7.61 1.38
C GLU A 309 11.02 -8.16 0.21
N TRP A 310 11.72 -8.72 -0.78
CA TRP A 310 11.07 -9.43 -1.89
C TRP A 310 10.67 -10.82 -1.43
N ILE A 311 9.36 -11.08 -1.40
CA ILE A 311 8.81 -12.33 -0.88
C ILE A 311 8.82 -13.40 -1.97
N ILE A 312 9.02 -14.65 -1.57
CA ILE A 312 8.88 -15.79 -2.49
C ILE A 312 7.40 -15.90 -2.88
N SER A 313 7.13 -15.98 -4.18
CA SER A 313 5.75 -16.02 -4.69
C SER A 313 5.01 -17.34 -4.45
N ARG A 314 5.70 -18.37 -3.93
CA ARG A 314 5.13 -19.68 -3.60
C ARG A 314 5.72 -20.19 -2.29
N GLY A 315 4.90 -20.85 -1.47
CA GLY A 315 5.35 -21.48 -0.23
C GLY A 315 4.20 -21.81 0.70
N MET A 316 4.51 -22.31 1.88
CA MET A 316 3.52 -22.56 2.93
C MET A 316 2.80 -21.24 3.28
N PHE A 317 1.49 -21.33 3.49
CA PHE A 317 0.70 -20.18 3.91
C PHE A 317 1.09 -19.72 5.31
N VAL A 318 1.21 -20.67 6.23
CA VAL A 318 1.64 -20.46 7.62
C VAL A 318 2.62 -21.54 8.05
N ASP A 319 3.41 -21.26 9.07
CA ASP A 319 4.21 -22.23 9.81
C ASP A 319 3.38 -22.71 11.01
N ILE A 320 2.93 -23.94 10.98
CA ILE A 320 2.01 -24.49 11.98
C ILE A 320 2.57 -24.46 13.40
N GLU A 321 3.87 -24.75 13.60
CA GLU A 321 4.49 -24.70 14.93
C GLU A 321 4.48 -23.28 15.51
N LYS A 322 4.65 -22.28 14.64
CA LYS A 322 4.56 -20.87 15.02
C LYS A 322 3.12 -20.49 15.34
N VAL A 323 2.15 -20.96 14.55
CA VAL A 323 0.71 -20.73 14.77
C VAL A 323 0.28 -21.30 16.11
N GLU A 324 0.64 -22.55 16.41
CA GLU A 324 0.34 -23.19 17.69
C GLU A 324 0.94 -22.40 18.87
N ARG A 325 2.18 -21.94 18.77
CA ARG A 325 2.79 -21.12 19.82
C ARG A 325 2.16 -19.74 20.01
N THR A 326 1.63 -19.15 18.94
CA THR A 326 1.10 -17.77 18.97
C THR A 326 -0.41 -17.75 19.26
N CYS A 327 -1.14 -18.71 18.73
CA CYS A 327 -2.61 -18.77 18.73
C CYS A 327 -3.18 -19.94 19.52
N GLY A 328 -2.39 -20.99 19.79
CA GLY A 328 -2.85 -22.14 20.60
C GLY A 328 -3.04 -21.75 22.06
N ASP A 329 -4.11 -22.21 22.67
CA ASP A 329 -4.45 -21.95 24.07
C ASP A 329 -4.83 -23.26 24.79
N GLU A 330 -3.95 -23.69 25.72
CA GLU A 330 -4.12 -24.93 26.47
C GLU A 330 -5.25 -24.87 27.51
N TYR A 331 -5.66 -23.64 27.89
CA TYR A 331 -6.68 -23.38 28.89
C TYR A 331 -8.03 -23.01 28.28
N LEU A 332 -8.12 -22.90 26.97
CA LEU A 332 -9.36 -22.54 26.29
C LEU A 332 -10.28 -23.76 26.23
N ASP A 333 -11.47 -23.63 26.83
CA ASP A 333 -12.52 -24.65 26.72
C ASP A 333 -13.10 -24.69 25.30
N ARG A 334 -13.19 -25.89 24.74
CA ARG A 334 -13.72 -26.09 23.40
C ARG A 334 -15.20 -25.73 23.32
N VAL A 335 -16.02 -26.12 24.25
CA VAL A 335 -17.45 -25.78 24.25
C VAL A 335 -17.77 -24.86 25.43
N SER A 336 -18.16 -23.60 25.13
CA SER A 336 -18.74 -22.73 26.12
C SER A 336 -20.26 -22.74 25.99
N THR A 337 -20.92 -23.23 27.03
CA THR A 337 -22.38 -23.13 27.17
C THR A 337 -22.79 -21.78 27.76
N ASP A 338 -21.88 -20.79 27.86
CA ASP A 338 -22.24 -19.48 28.35
C ASP A 338 -23.13 -18.77 27.34
N HIS A 339 -24.41 -18.76 27.62
CA HIS A 339 -25.42 -18.07 26.82
C HIS A 339 -25.28 -16.56 26.77
N LYS A 340 -24.27 -15.99 27.47
CA LYS A 340 -23.96 -14.55 27.42
C LYS A 340 -22.91 -14.20 26.35
N ALA A 341 -22.12 -15.18 25.93
CA ALA A 341 -21.09 -14.95 24.93
C ALA A 341 -21.67 -14.66 23.55
N ASN A 342 -21.07 -13.75 22.82
CA ASN A 342 -21.44 -13.43 21.45
C ASN A 342 -20.57 -14.23 20.50
N HIS A 343 -21.20 -15.12 19.73
CA HIS A 343 -20.50 -15.97 18.78
C HIS A 343 -20.69 -15.51 17.35
N VAL A 344 -19.70 -15.79 16.52
CA VAL A 344 -19.74 -15.66 15.07
C VAL A 344 -19.44 -17.03 14.46
N MET A 345 -20.19 -17.42 13.46
CA MET A 345 -20.00 -18.70 12.78
C MET A 345 -19.59 -18.47 11.33
N GLY A 346 -18.54 -19.15 10.89
CA GLY A 346 -18.16 -19.26 9.48
C GLY A 346 -18.53 -20.63 8.96
N ILE A 347 -19.17 -20.72 7.81
CA ILE A 347 -19.59 -21.97 7.18
C ILE A 347 -19.01 -22.04 5.78
N ASP A 348 -18.15 -23.01 5.56
CA ASP A 348 -17.72 -23.41 4.23
C ASP A 348 -18.58 -24.55 3.74
N VAL A 349 -19.24 -24.38 2.60
CA VAL A 349 -20.25 -25.32 2.10
C VAL A 349 -19.63 -26.27 1.10
N GLY A 350 -19.48 -27.51 1.53
CA GLY A 350 -19.12 -28.64 0.68
C GLY A 350 -20.32 -29.22 -0.08
N GLY A 351 -20.06 -30.25 -0.85
CA GLY A 351 -21.07 -30.91 -1.69
C GLY A 351 -21.07 -30.33 -3.11
N GLY A 352 -21.90 -30.93 -3.96
CA GLY A 352 -21.97 -30.64 -5.38
C GLY A 352 -21.48 -31.80 -6.23
N SER A 353 -21.84 -31.83 -7.52
CA SER A 353 -21.55 -32.93 -8.44
C SER A 353 -20.05 -33.05 -8.77
N ALA A 354 -19.26 -33.50 -7.81
CA ALA A 354 -17.91 -33.97 -8.10
C ALA A 354 -17.98 -35.17 -9.03
N LYS A 355 -17.21 -35.19 -10.11
CA LYS A 355 -17.17 -36.28 -11.09
C LYS A 355 -16.70 -37.62 -10.49
N LYS A 356 -16.18 -37.60 -9.24
CA LYS A 356 -15.80 -38.78 -8.46
C LYS A 356 -16.11 -38.53 -6.97
N LYS A 357 -16.84 -39.48 -6.31
CA LYS A 357 -17.18 -39.43 -4.88
C LYS A 357 -16.00 -39.26 -3.91
N GLN A 358 -14.77 -39.48 -4.34
CA GLN A 358 -13.56 -39.41 -3.51
C GLN A 358 -12.88 -38.00 -3.52
N GLU A 359 -13.49 -37.05 -4.21
CA GLU A 359 -13.00 -35.66 -4.34
C GLU A 359 -14.05 -34.63 -3.87
N ALA A 360 -15.08 -35.07 -3.14
CA ALA A 360 -16.12 -34.19 -2.63
C ALA A 360 -15.67 -33.53 -1.31
N ASP A 361 -15.89 -32.22 -1.21
CA ASP A 361 -15.53 -31.42 -0.03
C ASP A 361 -16.54 -31.63 1.09
N SER A 362 -16.08 -31.61 2.36
CA SER A 362 -16.94 -31.57 3.54
C SER A 362 -17.56 -30.19 3.72
N THR A 363 -18.73 -30.10 4.37
CA THR A 363 -19.19 -28.84 4.91
C THR A 363 -18.61 -28.66 6.30
N VAL A 364 -17.90 -27.56 6.53
CA VAL A 364 -17.31 -27.25 7.84
C VAL A 364 -17.87 -25.95 8.38
N ALA A 365 -18.32 -25.99 9.65
CA ALA A 365 -18.71 -24.79 10.39
C ALA A 365 -17.76 -24.58 11.56
N THR A 366 -17.13 -23.40 11.61
CA THR A 366 -16.28 -22.97 12.73
C THR A 366 -16.98 -21.90 13.54
N VAL A 367 -17.11 -22.09 14.85
CA VAL A 367 -17.70 -21.13 15.79
C VAL A 367 -16.61 -20.44 16.57
N VAL A 368 -16.59 -19.10 16.53
CA VAL A 368 -15.70 -18.29 17.35
C VAL A 368 -16.49 -17.43 18.33
N GLU A 369 -16.02 -17.36 19.57
CA GLU A 369 -16.41 -16.35 20.53
C GLU A 369 -15.59 -15.08 20.27
N VAL A 370 -16.22 -13.91 20.34
CA VAL A 370 -15.56 -12.63 20.08
C VAL A 370 -15.60 -11.77 21.33
N ASP A 371 -14.46 -11.30 21.75
CA ASP A 371 -14.32 -10.40 22.93
C ASP A 371 -14.67 -8.96 22.54
N TRP A 372 -15.97 -8.71 22.38
CA TRP A 372 -16.48 -7.37 22.04
C TRP A 372 -16.27 -6.33 23.15
N ASP A 373 -16.07 -6.77 24.38
CA ASP A 373 -15.95 -5.89 25.56
C ASP A 373 -14.54 -5.29 25.69
N ASN A 374 -13.53 -5.98 25.16
CA ASN A 374 -12.13 -5.56 25.23
C ASN A 374 -11.50 -5.37 23.83
N PRO A 375 -11.92 -4.34 23.09
CA PRO A 375 -11.38 -4.09 21.76
C PRO A 375 -9.91 -3.68 21.81
N VAL A 376 -9.14 -4.13 20.85
CA VAL A 376 -7.76 -3.69 20.61
C VAL A 376 -7.78 -2.52 19.64
N LEU A 377 -7.24 -1.36 20.08
CA LEU A 377 -7.11 -0.20 19.19
C LEU A 377 -6.09 -0.49 18.10
N MET A 378 -6.53 -0.46 16.86
CA MET A 378 -5.69 -0.67 15.67
C MET A 378 -5.17 0.65 15.12
N GLU A 379 -6.07 1.57 14.83
CA GLU A 379 -5.75 2.84 14.22
C GLU A 379 -6.76 3.91 14.65
N SER A 380 -6.28 5.14 14.78
CA SER A 380 -7.11 6.33 14.92
C SER A 380 -6.66 7.35 13.87
N THR A 381 -7.58 7.76 13.01
CA THR A 381 -7.35 8.73 11.94
C THR A 381 -8.39 9.84 12.04
N ARG A 382 -7.99 11.09 11.85
CA ARG A 382 -8.92 12.21 11.81
C ARG A 382 -9.55 12.30 10.43
N ASP A 383 -10.88 12.31 10.38
CA ASP A 383 -11.62 12.56 9.15
C ASP A 383 -11.43 14.03 8.75
N GLU A 384 -10.90 14.27 7.55
CA GLU A 384 -10.61 15.63 7.07
C GLU A 384 -11.90 16.42 6.73
N GLU A 385 -13.03 15.74 6.45
CA GLU A 385 -14.30 16.36 6.11
C GLU A 385 -15.14 16.69 7.36
N THR A 386 -15.14 15.80 8.36
CA THR A 386 -15.98 15.95 9.56
C THR A 386 -15.21 16.45 10.78
N GLY A 387 -13.86 16.34 10.77
CA GLY A 387 -13.00 16.66 11.89
C GLY A 387 -13.08 15.68 13.06
N GLU A 388 -13.82 14.58 12.91
CA GLU A 388 -13.97 13.53 13.92
C GLU A 388 -12.84 12.50 13.84
N ASP A 389 -12.47 11.87 14.96
CA ASP A 389 -11.52 10.79 14.99
C ASP A 389 -12.19 9.47 14.56
N ILE A 390 -11.72 8.89 13.46
CA ILE A 390 -12.10 7.55 13.02
C ILE A 390 -11.24 6.55 13.77
N VAL A 391 -11.87 5.65 14.51
CA VAL A 391 -11.19 4.61 15.28
C VAL A 391 -11.46 3.25 14.64
N TYR A 392 -10.39 2.55 14.29
CA TYR A 392 -10.43 1.17 13.82
C TYR A 392 -10.09 0.25 14.99
N LEU A 393 -11.00 -0.69 15.25
CA LEU A 393 -10.87 -1.65 16.33
C LEU A 393 -10.72 -3.07 15.78
N ALA A 394 -9.96 -3.90 16.48
CA ALA A 394 -9.94 -5.34 16.30
C ALA A 394 -10.31 -6.02 17.60
N TYR A 395 -10.67 -7.29 17.53
CA TYR A 395 -11.15 -8.05 18.66
C TYR A 395 -10.41 -9.38 18.75
N ASN A 396 -10.14 -9.83 19.97
CA ASN A 396 -9.67 -11.19 20.16
C ASN A 396 -10.81 -12.17 19.88
N THR A 397 -10.47 -13.27 19.24
CA THR A 397 -11.41 -14.33 18.90
C THR A 397 -10.90 -15.67 19.40
N TYR A 398 -11.82 -16.52 19.82
CA TYR A 398 -11.52 -17.82 20.42
C TYR A 398 -12.39 -18.88 19.75
N ILE A 399 -11.79 -19.87 19.08
CA ILE A 399 -12.56 -20.99 18.52
C ILE A 399 -13.18 -21.74 19.69
N LYS A 400 -14.48 -21.96 19.63
CA LYS A 400 -15.25 -22.69 20.63
C LYS A 400 -15.61 -24.08 20.16
N ASP A 401 -15.89 -24.26 18.86
CA ASP A 401 -16.23 -25.57 18.33
C ASP A 401 -16.10 -25.62 16.80
N TRP A 402 -16.05 -26.85 16.31
CA TRP A 402 -16.13 -27.21 14.89
C TRP A 402 -17.22 -28.23 14.66
N LEU A 403 -17.93 -28.10 13.55
CA LEU A 403 -18.80 -29.15 13.01
C LEU A 403 -18.29 -29.49 11.61
N GLU A 404 -18.08 -30.78 11.36
CA GLU A 404 -17.86 -31.32 10.02
C GLU A 404 -19.06 -32.15 9.59
N ILE A 405 -19.62 -31.83 8.43
CA ILE A 405 -20.61 -32.65 7.74
C ILE A 405 -19.88 -33.36 6.60
N LYS A 406 -19.75 -34.69 6.71
CA LYS A 406 -19.00 -35.50 5.73
C LYS A 406 -19.61 -35.42 4.34
N PRO A 407 -18.83 -35.61 3.27
CA PRO A 407 -19.30 -35.46 1.88
C PRO A 407 -20.54 -36.27 1.55
N GLU A 408 -20.68 -37.48 2.12
CA GLU A 408 -21.83 -38.36 1.86
C GLU A 408 -23.17 -37.76 2.33
N ILE A 409 -23.13 -36.95 3.39
CA ILE A 409 -24.28 -36.22 3.94
C ILE A 409 -24.42 -34.87 3.26
N ALA A 410 -23.29 -34.20 2.96
CA ALA A 410 -23.26 -32.87 2.31
C ALA A 410 -23.84 -32.88 0.88
N GLU A 411 -23.98 -34.05 0.23
CA GLU A 411 -24.69 -34.19 -1.04
C GLU A 411 -26.23 -34.00 -0.88
N ASP A 412 -26.79 -34.24 0.32
CA ASP A 412 -28.21 -34.00 0.63
C ASP A 412 -28.40 -32.64 1.33
N TYR A 413 -28.78 -31.64 0.57
CA TYR A 413 -28.98 -30.27 1.09
C TYR A 413 -30.10 -30.18 2.16
N GLU A 414 -31.07 -31.05 2.17
CA GLU A 414 -32.09 -31.08 3.23
C GLU A 414 -31.52 -31.60 4.54
N GLU A 415 -30.79 -32.71 4.49
CA GLU A 415 -30.13 -33.26 5.67
C GLU A 415 -29.06 -32.28 6.21
N GLN A 416 -28.25 -31.71 5.32
CA GLN A 416 -27.26 -30.71 5.64
C GLN A 416 -27.90 -29.49 6.33
N TYR A 417 -29.01 -28.97 5.79
CA TYR A 417 -29.77 -27.88 6.40
C TYR A 417 -30.24 -28.22 7.82
N HIS A 418 -30.81 -29.38 8.04
CA HIS A 418 -31.31 -29.80 9.35
C HIS A 418 -30.18 -29.92 10.39
N ILE A 419 -29.03 -30.46 10.00
CA ILE A 419 -27.86 -30.56 10.86
C ILE A 419 -27.35 -29.14 11.21
N LEU A 420 -27.19 -28.25 10.23
CA LEU A 420 -26.72 -26.89 10.44
C LEU A 420 -27.67 -26.09 11.34
N ILE A 421 -28.98 -26.14 11.13
CA ILE A 421 -29.95 -25.45 12.00
C ILE A 421 -29.90 -25.98 13.43
N GLY A 422 -29.77 -27.30 13.61
CA GLY A 422 -29.58 -27.91 14.94
C GLY A 422 -28.32 -27.40 15.62
N TYR A 423 -27.23 -27.31 14.88
CA TYR A 423 -25.94 -26.83 15.40
C TYR A 423 -25.96 -25.31 15.69
N ILE A 424 -26.54 -24.50 14.81
CA ILE A 424 -26.74 -23.06 15.00
C ILE A 424 -27.49 -22.77 16.30
N ALA A 425 -28.48 -23.58 16.63
CA ALA A 425 -29.30 -23.41 17.84
C ALA A 425 -28.54 -23.61 19.16
N LEU A 426 -27.36 -24.25 19.13
CA LEU A 426 -26.53 -24.46 20.32
C LEU A 426 -25.79 -23.18 20.79
N PHE A 427 -25.65 -22.20 19.91
CA PHE A 427 -24.85 -20.99 20.18
C PHE A 427 -25.70 -19.73 20.10
N ARG A 428 -25.29 -18.72 20.88
CA ARG A 428 -25.82 -17.37 20.75
C ARG A 428 -25.05 -16.62 19.68
N LEU A 429 -25.50 -16.76 18.45
CA LEU A 429 -24.85 -16.16 17.29
C LEU A 429 -25.29 -14.71 17.09
N SER A 430 -24.34 -13.82 16.88
CA SER A 430 -24.55 -12.46 16.38
C SER A 430 -24.50 -12.41 14.86
N ARG A 431 -23.73 -13.32 14.25
CA ARG A 431 -23.53 -13.36 12.81
C ARG A 431 -23.18 -14.76 12.32
N ILE A 432 -23.64 -15.08 11.12
CA ILE A 432 -23.20 -16.23 10.33
C ILE A 432 -22.63 -15.70 9.02
N VAL A 433 -21.46 -16.19 8.61
CA VAL A 433 -20.87 -15.92 7.29
C VAL A 433 -20.78 -17.27 6.58
N ILE A 434 -21.51 -17.43 5.50
CA ILE A 434 -21.61 -18.69 4.77
C ILE A 434 -21.12 -18.53 3.33
N ASP A 435 -20.32 -19.50 2.86
CA ASP A 435 -19.97 -19.55 1.45
C ASP A 435 -21.23 -19.80 0.59
N ALA A 436 -21.49 -18.88 -0.32
CA ALA A 436 -22.60 -18.91 -1.27
C ALA A 436 -22.11 -19.00 -2.72
N THR A 437 -20.88 -19.43 -2.94
CA THR A 437 -20.24 -19.44 -4.27
C THR A 437 -20.87 -20.48 -5.18
N ARG A 438 -21.11 -21.69 -4.64
CA ARG A 438 -21.68 -22.81 -5.39
C ARG A 438 -23.18 -22.91 -5.19
N GLU A 439 -23.68 -22.74 -3.97
CA GLU A 439 -25.07 -22.95 -3.59
C GLU A 439 -25.59 -21.87 -2.63
N ALA A 440 -26.19 -20.84 -3.21
CA ALA A 440 -26.76 -19.75 -2.42
C ALA A 440 -28.09 -20.11 -1.72
N SER A 441 -28.80 -21.16 -2.17
CA SER A 441 -30.13 -21.50 -1.65
C SER A 441 -30.08 -21.96 -0.20
N LEU A 442 -29.05 -22.73 0.19
CA LEU A 442 -28.85 -23.17 1.57
C LEU A 442 -28.66 -21.95 2.50
N GLY A 443 -27.81 -21.01 2.12
CA GLY A 443 -27.58 -19.77 2.88
C GLY A 443 -28.83 -18.92 2.99
N GLN A 444 -29.60 -18.76 1.91
CA GLN A 444 -30.87 -18.02 1.92
C GLN A 444 -31.91 -18.68 2.84
N ARG A 445 -31.95 -19.99 2.84
CA ARG A 445 -32.86 -20.76 3.70
C ARG A 445 -32.48 -20.64 5.18
N ILE A 446 -31.19 -20.70 5.50
CA ILE A 446 -30.70 -20.42 6.86
C ILE A 446 -31.08 -19.00 7.26
N GLN A 447 -30.82 -18.01 6.39
CA GLN A 447 -31.15 -16.60 6.63
C GLN A 447 -32.63 -16.38 6.95
N ALA A 448 -33.52 -17.12 6.30
CA ALA A 448 -34.95 -17.00 6.53
C ALA A 448 -35.41 -17.61 7.89
N ASN A 449 -34.57 -18.46 8.52
CA ASN A 449 -34.97 -19.25 9.70
C ASN A 449 -34.15 -18.93 10.95
N VAL A 450 -33.17 -18.03 10.88
CA VAL A 450 -32.36 -17.59 12.03
C VAL A 450 -32.60 -16.11 12.35
N ARG A 451 -32.34 -15.71 13.61
CA ARG A 451 -32.55 -14.33 14.05
C ARG A 451 -31.29 -13.46 13.98
N CYS A 452 -30.11 -14.09 13.79
CA CYS A 452 -28.86 -13.36 13.66
C CYS A 452 -28.64 -12.86 12.21
N GLU A 453 -27.66 -11.98 12.03
CA GLU A 453 -27.25 -11.53 10.70
C GLU A 453 -26.60 -12.69 9.92
N VAL A 454 -27.07 -12.93 8.69
CA VAL A 454 -26.46 -13.93 7.79
C VAL A 454 -25.89 -13.21 6.57
N ILE A 455 -24.60 -13.43 6.32
CA ILE A 455 -23.88 -12.87 5.17
C ILE A 455 -23.56 -13.99 4.20
N LEU A 456 -24.14 -13.89 3.01
CA LEU A 456 -23.81 -14.77 1.88
C LEU A 456 -22.50 -14.28 1.25
N TYR A 457 -21.41 -15.02 1.48
CA TYR A 457 -20.09 -14.66 0.99
C TYR A 457 -19.80 -15.42 -0.31
N THR A 458 -19.40 -14.71 -1.35
CA THR A 458 -19.06 -15.31 -2.65
C THR A 458 -17.57 -15.23 -2.88
N PHE A 459 -16.94 -16.36 -3.12
CA PHE A 459 -15.52 -16.44 -3.44
C PHE A 459 -15.26 -15.95 -4.87
N SER A 460 -14.35 -15.01 -4.98
CA SER A 460 -13.69 -14.54 -6.19
C SER A 460 -12.21 -14.39 -5.88
N SER A 461 -11.36 -14.28 -6.88
CA SER A 461 -9.91 -14.05 -6.65
C SER A 461 -9.64 -12.89 -5.70
N LYS A 462 -10.44 -11.82 -5.78
CA LYS A 462 -10.32 -10.67 -4.92
C LYS A 462 -10.83 -10.94 -3.50
N SER A 463 -12.04 -11.46 -3.35
CA SER A 463 -12.65 -11.68 -2.03
C SER A 463 -11.94 -12.79 -1.24
N LYS A 464 -11.51 -13.90 -1.90
CA LYS A 464 -10.69 -14.94 -1.26
C LYS A 464 -9.32 -14.41 -0.85
N SER A 465 -8.70 -13.52 -1.66
CA SER A 465 -7.46 -12.83 -1.30
C SER A 465 -7.64 -11.94 -0.05
N GLU A 466 -8.71 -11.15 0.02
CA GLU A 466 -9.00 -10.31 1.19
C GLU A 466 -9.30 -11.15 2.45
N LEU A 467 -10.01 -12.27 2.29
CA LEU A 467 -10.32 -13.21 3.35
C LEU A 467 -9.07 -13.82 3.98
N TYR A 468 -8.18 -14.36 3.15
CA TYR A 468 -6.94 -14.99 3.63
C TYR A 468 -5.88 -13.99 4.11
N LYS A 469 -5.83 -12.78 3.59
CA LYS A 469 -5.03 -11.70 4.17
C LYS A 469 -5.50 -11.35 5.58
N ASN A 470 -6.83 -11.37 5.81
CA ASN A 470 -7.38 -11.19 7.13
C ASN A 470 -6.98 -12.33 8.08
N LEU A 471 -7.19 -13.59 7.67
CA LEU A 471 -6.77 -14.75 8.45
C LEU A 471 -5.28 -14.69 8.82
N GLN A 472 -4.41 -14.38 7.86
CA GLN A 472 -2.98 -14.24 8.10
C GLN A 472 -2.66 -13.12 9.10
N THR A 473 -3.38 -12.01 9.05
CA THR A 473 -3.23 -10.89 9.97
C THR A 473 -3.63 -11.29 11.39
N GLU A 474 -4.79 -11.93 11.55
CA GLU A 474 -5.30 -12.37 12.87
C GLU A 474 -4.37 -13.41 13.50
N ILE A 475 -3.83 -14.35 12.71
CA ILE A 475 -2.81 -15.31 13.16
C ILE A 475 -1.51 -14.60 13.57
N ASN A 476 -0.96 -13.74 12.71
CA ASN A 476 0.33 -13.08 12.96
C ASN A 476 0.31 -12.15 14.17
N THR A 477 -0.85 -11.62 14.51
CA THR A 477 -1.04 -10.72 15.66
C THR A 477 -1.46 -11.47 16.93
N GLY A 478 -1.72 -12.80 16.85
CA GLY A 478 -2.13 -13.63 17.97
C GLY A 478 -3.54 -13.35 18.49
N ARG A 479 -4.37 -12.67 17.68
CA ARG A 479 -5.76 -12.38 18.04
C ARG A 479 -6.73 -13.52 17.78
N ALA A 480 -6.41 -14.40 16.84
CA ALA A 480 -7.21 -15.59 16.54
C ALA A 480 -6.68 -16.78 17.33
N ARG A 481 -7.40 -17.19 18.36
CA ARG A 481 -7.00 -18.28 19.26
C ARG A 481 -7.86 -19.51 19.09
N PHE A 482 -7.27 -20.69 19.32
CA PHE A 482 -7.94 -21.97 19.26
C PHE A 482 -7.55 -22.88 20.41
N PRO A 483 -8.46 -23.80 20.86
CA PRO A 483 -8.21 -24.69 21.96
C PRO A 483 -7.12 -25.72 21.62
N MET A 484 -6.16 -25.92 22.52
CA MET A 484 -5.00 -26.81 22.32
C MET A 484 -4.71 -27.67 23.56
N SER A 485 -5.73 -27.99 24.36
CA SER A 485 -5.54 -28.91 25.47
C SER A 485 -5.18 -30.33 24.99
N GLU A 486 -4.56 -31.13 25.84
CA GLU A 486 -4.19 -32.50 25.52
C GLU A 486 -5.40 -33.39 25.14
N GLU A 487 -6.58 -33.01 25.57
CA GLU A 487 -7.83 -33.67 25.17
C GLU A 487 -8.26 -33.23 23.76
N THR A 488 -8.20 -31.91 23.50
CA THR A 488 -8.57 -31.35 22.21
C THR A 488 -7.65 -31.83 21.09
N LYS A 489 -6.35 -31.94 21.33
CA LYS A 489 -5.38 -32.44 20.33
C LYS A 489 -5.68 -33.88 19.85
N LYS A 490 -6.40 -34.68 20.63
CA LYS A 490 -6.79 -36.06 20.27
C LYS A 490 -8.05 -36.13 19.42
N THR A 491 -8.78 -35.03 19.29
CA THR A 491 -10.02 -35.00 18.49
C THR A 491 -9.72 -35.00 17.00
N GLU A 492 -10.62 -35.64 16.22
CA GLU A 492 -10.48 -35.69 14.76
C GLU A 492 -10.52 -34.28 14.13
N GLU A 493 -11.37 -33.42 14.66
CA GLU A 493 -11.54 -32.05 14.15
C GLU A 493 -10.26 -31.20 14.35
N TYR A 494 -9.63 -31.31 15.52
CA TYR A 494 -8.36 -30.60 15.75
C TYR A 494 -7.26 -31.09 14.81
N GLN A 495 -7.14 -32.40 14.64
CA GLN A 495 -6.13 -32.98 13.75
C GLN A 495 -6.35 -32.57 12.30
N LYS A 496 -7.60 -32.58 11.81
CA LYS A 496 -7.95 -32.10 10.47
C LYS A 496 -7.70 -30.59 10.32
N PHE A 497 -8.15 -29.79 11.29
CA PHE A 497 -7.93 -28.36 11.31
C PHE A 497 -6.44 -28.00 11.19
N THR A 498 -5.60 -28.58 12.04
CA THR A 498 -4.16 -28.30 12.04
C THR A 498 -3.45 -28.85 10.79
N GLN A 499 -3.84 -30.02 10.31
CA GLN A 499 -3.30 -30.63 9.09
C GLN A 499 -3.63 -29.76 7.86
N GLN A 500 -4.91 -29.43 7.65
CA GLN A 500 -5.34 -28.59 6.52
C GLN A 500 -4.66 -27.21 6.56
N LEU A 501 -4.54 -26.60 7.75
CA LEU A 501 -3.87 -25.31 7.91
C LEU A 501 -2.37 -25.40 7.58
N ALA A 502 -1.71 -26.51 7.95
CA ALA A 502 -0.29 -26.76 7.64
C ALA A 502 -0.05 -27.00 6.14
N ASP A 503 -0.99 -27.68 5.49
CA ASP A 503 -0.90 -28.04 4.07
C ASP A 503 -1.19 -26.87 3.13
N LEU A 504 -1.80 -25.78 3.62
CA LEU A 504 -2.12 -24.62 2.79
C LEU A 504 -0.88 -24.02 2.13
N GLN A 505 -0.96 -23.85 0.84
CA GLN A 505 0.05 -23.19 0.03
C GLN A 505 -0.42 -21.80 -0.40
N LYS A 506 0.49 -20.85 -0.38
CA LYS A 506 0.25 -19.52 -0.90
C LYS A 506 0.99 -19.28 -2.19
N THR A 507 0.33 -18.62 -3.12
CA THR A 507 0.91 -18.05 -4.33
C THR A 507 0.38 -16.64 -4.52
N TYR A 508 0.95 -15.89 -5.44
CA TYR A 508 0.45 -14.58 -5.80
C TYR A 508 0.17 -14.51 -7.29
N SER A 509 -1.01 -14.01 -7.64
CA SER A 509 -1.41 -13.70 -9.01
C SER A 509 -1.61 -12.18 -9.12
N GLY A 510 -0.62 -11.48 -9.66
CA GLY A 510 -0.58 -10.01 -9.58
C GLY A 510 -0.53 -9.55 -8.12
N SER A 511 -1.48 -8.71 -7.72
CA SER A 511 -1.63 -8.23 -6.33
C SER A 511 -2.49 -9.13 -5.42
N PHE A 512 -3.06 -10.21 -5.97
CA PHE A 512 -3.93 -11.10 -5.22
C PHE A 512 -3.15 -12.24 -4.57
N LEU A 513 -3.34 -12.42 -3.27
CA LEU A 513 -2.92 -13.61 -2.56
C LEU A 513 -3.88 -14.75 -2.93
N VAL A 514 -3.34 -15.82 -3.49
CA VAL A 514 -4.06 -17.04 -3.80
C VAL A 514 -3.61 -18.09 -2.79
N VAL A 515 -4.53 -18.60 -2.01
CA VAL A 515 -4.30 -19.68 -1.05
C VAL A 515 -5.18 -20.86 -1.44
N SER A 516 -4.59 -22.03 -1.45
CA SER A 516 -5.25 -23.31 -1.76
C SER A 516 -4.51 -24.47 -1.11
N HIS A 517 -5.18 -25.57 -0.96
CA HIS A 517 -4.52 -26.84 -0.67
C HIS A 517 -3.62 -27.29 -1.83
N PRO A 518 -2.64 -28.19 -1.62
CA PRO A 518 -1.86 -28.81 -2.68
C PRO A 518 -2.78 -29.58 -3.66
N ASP A 519 -2.35 -29.67 -4.92
CA ASP A 519 -3.05 -30.48 -5.94
C ASP A 519 -2.73 -31.97 -5.75
N GLU A 520 -3.04 -32.49 -4.54
CA GLU A 520 -2.82 -33.85 -4.12
C GLU A 520 -4.15 -34.48 -3.70
N ARG A 521 -4.25 -35.78 -3.89
CA ARG A 521 -5.48 -36.51 -3.57
C ARG A 521 -5.75 -36.52 -2.05
N GLY A 522 -6.93 -36.00 -1.64
CA GLY A 522 -7.35 -35.91 -0.23
C GLY A 522 -6.84 -34.67 0.50
N ALA A 523 -6.27 -33.68 -0.20
CA ALA A 523 -5.98 -32.37 0.35
C ALA A 523 -7.22 -31.48 0.28
N HIS A 524 -7.56 -30.82 1.39
CA HIS A 524 -8.75 -29.97 1.55
C HIS A 524 -8.40 -28.68 2.29
N ASP A 525 -9.22 -27.62 2.16
CA ASP A 525 -9.10 -26.32 2.84
C ASP A 525 -10.38 -25.91 3.61
N ASP A 526 -11.31 -26.86 3.83
CA ASP A 526 -12.63 -26.61 4.41
C ASP A 526 -12.57 -25.99 5.83
N TYR A 527 -11.69 -26.50 6.72
CA TYR A 527 -11.50 -25.95 8.07
C TYR A 527 -10.87 -24.55 8.06
N PRO A 528 -9.78 -24.28 7.31
CA PRO A 528 -9.25 -22.95 7.14
C PRO A 528 -10.23 -21.95 6.51
N ASP A 529 -10.99 -22.36 5.49
CA ASP A 529 -11.98 -21.49 4.82
C ASP A 529 -13.11 -21.12 5.80
N SER A 530 -13.66 -22.08 6.55
CA SER A 530 -14.69 -21.81 7.56
C SER A 530 -14.17 -20.90 8.69
N TRP A 531 -12.93 -21.10 9.15
CA TRP A 531 -12.31 -20.23 10.15
C TRP A 531 -12.08 -18.81 9.61
N ALA A 532 -11.58 -18.69 8.39
CA ALA A 532 -11.38 -17.39 7.74
C ALA A 532 -12.70 -16.61 7.60
N LEU A 533 -13.81 -17.30 7.26
CA LEU A 533 -15.16 -16.71 7.21
C LEU A 533 -15.62 -16.24 8.58
N ALA A 534 -15.42 -17.03 9.64
CA ALA A 534 -15.76 -16.65 11.01
C ALA A 534 -14.98 -15.38 11.45
N LEU A 535 -13.65 -15.35 11.23
CA LEU A 535 -12.81 -14.20 11.55
C LEU A 535 -13.17 -12.95 10.73
N TRP A 536 -13.58 -13.13 9.48
CA TRP A 536 -14.05 -12.02 8.66
C TRP A 536 -15.35 -11.43 9.23
N GLY A 537 -16.25 -12.30 9.71
CA GLY A 537 -17.48 -11.90 10.40
C GLY A 537 -17.25 -11.19 11.74
N ALA A 538 -16.15 -11.48 12.41
CA ALA A 538 -15.77 -10.93 13.70
C ALA A 538 -15.16 -9.51 13.63
N LYS A 539 -14.96 -8.92 12.45
CA LYS A 539 -14.37 -7.58 12.29
C LYS A 539 -15.23 -6.46 12.89
N THR A 540 -16.52 -6.62 12.89
CA THR A 540 -17.45 -5.61 13.41
C THR A 540 -18.54 -6.30 14.21
N PRO A 541 -19.02 -5.69 15.32
CA PRO A 541 -20.14 -6.27 16.09
C PRO A 541 -21.36 -6.51 15.20
N GLY A 542 -21.90 -7.71 15.26
CA GLY A 542 -23.16 -8.08 14.59
C GLY A 542 -24.39 -7.59 15.38
N ILE A 543 -25.56 -7.65 14.74
CA ILE A 543 -26.83 -7.37 15.40
C ILE A 543 -27.23 -8.63 16.16
N VAL A 544 -27.29 -8.54 17.49
CA VAL A 544 -27.89 -9.60 18.34
C VAL A 544 -29.31 -9.14 18.68
N ASP A 545 -30.30 -9.95 18.31
CA ASP A 545 -31.69 -9.73 18.73
C ASP A 545 -31.83 -10.08 20.21
N ASN A 546 -31.57 -9.08 21.06
CA ASN A 546 -31.78 -9.19 22.49
C ASN A 546 -33.25 -8.86 22.77
N THR A 547 -34.06 -9.87 23.00
CA THR A 547 -35.40 -9.70 23.61
C THR A 547 -35.34 -9.17 25.06
N GLU A 548 -34.15 -9.06 25.64
CA GLU A 548 -33.90 -8.37 26.92
C GLU A 548 -32.86 -7.26 26.73
N THR A 549 -33.36 -6.02 26.62
CA THR A 549 -32.67 -4.77 26.93
C THR A 549 -31.43 -4.37 26.13
N LYS A 550 -31.62 -3.62 25.15
CA LYS A 550 -31.01 -2.33 24.77
C LYS A 550 -31.45 -1.98 23.36
N SER A 551 -32.04 -0.82 23.19
CA SER A 551 -32.55 -0.40 21.90
C SER A 551 -31.39 -0.22 20.89
N ARG A 552 -31.69 -0.41 19.61
CA ARG A 552 -30.75 -0.19 18.48
C ARG A 552 -30.00 1.16 18.60
N SER A 553 -30.63 2.16 19.23
CA SER A 553 -30.05 3.47 19.51
C SER A 553 -28.95 3.44 20.60
N GLU A 554 -28.99 2.52 21.58
CA GLU A 554 -27.99 2.46 22.65
C GLU A 554 -26.70 1.77 22.18
N VAL A 555 -26.81 0.72 21.36
CA VAL A 555 -25.63 0.06 20.75
C VAL A 555 -24.93 1.04 19.81
N LEU A 556 -25.68 1.81 19.01
CA LEU A 556 -25.13 2.86 18.16
C LEU A 556 -24.59 4.05 18.95
N SER A 557 -25.12 4.33 20.15
CA SER A 557 -24.64 5.42 21.00
C SER A 557 -23.34 5.09 21.73
N VAL A 558 -23.12 3.84 22.10
CA VAL A 558 -21.83 3.40 22.66
C VAL A 558 -20.72 3.50 21.60
N HIS A 559 -21.02 3.11 20.35
CA HIS A 559 -20.07 3.23 19.25
C HIS A 559 -19.85 4.69 18.82
N ARG A 560 -20.85 5.56 18.89
CA ARG A 560 -20.70 7.01 18.66
C ARG A 560 -19.84 7.68 19.74
N LYS A 561 -19.98 7.29 21.02
CA LYS A 561 -19.13 7.81 22.11
C LYS A 561 -17.67 7.38 21.98
N ASN A 562 -17.39 6.25 21.32
CA ASN A 562 -16.05 5.73 21.10
C ASN A 562 -15.50 6.02 19.69
N GLY A 563 -16.17 6.89 18.90
CA GLY A 563 -15.63 7.37 17.61
C GLY A 563 -15.52 6.33 16.50
N SER A 564 -16.29 5.23 16.52
CA SER A 564 -16.23 4.25 15.43
C SER A 564 -17.09 4.67 14.25
N VAL A 565 -16.49 4.84 13.08
CA VAL A 565 -17.17 5.15 11.83
C VAL A 565 -17.14 3.92 10.92
N PHE A 566 -18.30 3.46 10.50
CA PHE A 566 -18.45 2.42 9.48
C PHE A 566 -17.85 2.89 8.14
N SER A 567 -17.18 2.00 7.43
CA SER A 567 -16.68 2.30 6.08
C SER A 567 -17.84 2.78 5.19
N ARG A 568 -17.58 3.70 4.26
CA ARG A 568 -18.60 4.26 3.32
C ARG A 568 -19.44 3.19 2.59
N ARG A 569 -18.95 1.95 2.46
CA ARG A 569 -19.68 0.83 1.85
C ARG A 569 -20.87 0.34 2.69
N ASN A 570 -20.80 0.46 4.01
CA ASN A 570 -21.90 0.05 4.90
C ASN A 570 -22.95 1.16 5.12
N ARG A 571 -22.70 2.43 4.70
CA ARG A 571 -23.67 3.52 4.80
C ARG A 571 -24.87 3.38 3.85
N VAL A 572 -24.73 2.68 2.73
CA VAL A 572 -25.80 2.57 1.72
C VAL A 572 -26.94 1.66 2.18
N THR A 573 -26.66 0.65 3.02
CA THR A 573 -27.68 -0.28 3.51
C THR A 573 -28.45 0.21 4.74
N ALA A 574 -27.93 1.19 5.50
CA ALA A 574 -28.61 1.75 6.68
C ALA A 574 -29.62 2.88 6.37
N ARG A 575 -29.74 3.34 5.11
CA ARG A 575 -30.66 4.43 4.72
C ARG A 575 -31.93 4.00 4.00
N ARG A 576 -32.19 2.70 3.85
CA ARG A 576 -33.46 2.19 3.31
C ARG A 576 -34.09 1.19 4.27
N ARG A 577 -34.70 1.71 5.32
CA ARG A 577 -35.97 1.30 5.95
C ARG A 577 -36.25 2.17 7.17
#